data_c91632963eb8869dec0af7454c5c5d14
#
_entry.id   c91632963eb8869dec0af7454c5c5d14
#
_cell.length_a   1.000
_cell.length_b   1.000
_cell.length_c   1.000
_cell.angle_alpha   90.00
_cell.angle_beta   90.00
_cell.angle_gamma   90.00
#
_symmetry.space_group_name_H-M   'P 1'
#
loop_
_entity.id
_entity.type
_entity.pdbx_description
1 polymer ?
#
loop_
_entity_poly.entity_id
_entity_poly.type
_entity_poly.pdbx_seq_one_letter_code
_entity_poly.pdbx_strand_id
1 'polypeptide(L)'
;MRHAKDHRKLGRNPSHRKALLKNLLNSLIDHERITTTVAKAKELRRVADRAITLGKKDTTHARRMLFAILVNKRNTEKVFAVLAKRYAGRSGGYTRIIRTGFRSGDGAEMAIIEYLPAVEIKSSPKKQKKKK
;
A
#
# COMPACT_ATOMS: atom_id res chain seq x y z
N MET A 1 29.65 -3.01 1.74
CA MET A 1 28.44 -2.60 2.49
C MET A 1 27.68 -1.49 1.74
N ARG A 2 26.35 -1.44 1.82
CA ARG A 2 25.51 -0.43 1.12
C ARG A 2 25.07 0.66 2.08
N HIS A 3 26.01 1.47 2.56
CA HIS A 3 25.70 2.58 3.46
C HIS A 3 24.82 3.63 2.76
N ALA A 4 23.74 4.06 3.40
CA ALA A 4 22.77 5.04 2.91
C ALA A 4 22.16 4.76 1.51
N LYS A 5 22.31 3.54 0.97
CA LYS A 5 21.76 3.12 -0.32
C LYS A 5 20.53 2.24 -0.08
N ASP A 6 19.40 2.88 0.12
CA ASP A 6 18.11 2.22 0.19
C ASP A 6 17.48 2.09 -1.21
N HIS A 7 16.50 1.22 -1.34
CA HIS A 7 15.74 0.92 -2.55
C HIS A 7 16.45 0.10 -3.63
N ARG A 8 15.68 -0.76 -4.29
CA ARG A 8 16.13 -1.53 -5.46
C ARG A 8 16.02 -0.68 -6.72
N LYS A 9 17.04 -0.76 -7.57
CA LYS A 9 17.02 -0.09 -8.89
C LYS A 9 16.06 -0.75 -9.88
N LEU A 10 15.74 -2.05 -9.72
CA LEU A 10 14.84 -2.84 -10.58
C LEU A 10 15.28 -2.84 -12.06
N GLY A 11 16.57 -2.70 -12.34
CA GLY A 11 17.11 -2.64 -13.70
C GLY A 11 16.63 -1.41 -14.50
N ARG A 12 16.26 -0.30 -13.83
CA ARG A 12 15.64 0.87 -14.46
C ARG A 12 16.32 2.18 -14.07
N ASN A 13 16.30 3.14 -14.99
CA ASN A 13 16.65 4.53 -14.66
C ASN A 13 15.64 5.15 -13.67
N PRO A 14 15.98 6.26 -12.99
CA PRO A 14 15.12 6.83 -11.94
C PRO A 14 13.71 7.20 -12.41
N SER A 15 13.56 7.80 -13.58
CA SER A 15 12.26 8.23 -14.12
C SER A 15 11.36 7.03 -14.44
N HIS A 16 11.90 6.01 -15.12
CA HIS A 16 11.17 4.79 -15.46
C HIS A 16 10.79 3.98 -14.19
N ARG A 17 11.68 3.93 -13.19
CA ARG A 17 11.38 3.30 -11.89
C ARG A 17 10.23 3.99 -11.16
N LYS A 18 10.22 5.34 -11.14
CA LYS A 18 9.13 6.14 -10.56
C LYS A 18 7.81 5.88 -11.29
N ALA A 19 7.81 5.85 -12.62
CA ALA A 19 6.63 5.53 -13.41
C ALA A 19 6.12 4.11 -13.15
N LEU A 20 7.01 3.10 -13.07
CA LEU A 20 6.64 1.74 -12.72
C LEU A 20 5.92 1.66 -11.37
N LEU A 21 6.48 2.24 -10.33
CA LEU A 21 5.89 2.19 -8.99
C LEU A 21 4.56 2.95 -8.93
N LYS A 22 4.44 4.08 -9.64
CA LYS A 22 3.18 4.81 -9.79
C LYS A 22 2.09 3.94 -10.42
N ASN A 23 2.40 3.28 -11.54
CA ASN A 23 1.44 2.45 -12.24
C ASN A 23 1.02 1.22 -11.41
N LEU A 24 1.98 0.54 -10.76
CA LEU A 24 1.68 -0.57 -9.85
C LEU A 24 0.83 -0.12 -8.65
N LEU A 25 1.10 1.07 -8.10
CA LEU A 25 0.31 1.62 -7.00
C LEU A 25 -1.12 1.91 -7.43
N ASN A 26 -1.32 2.53 -8.61
CA ASN A 26 -2.65 2.74 -9.15
C ASN A 26 -3.41 1.42 -9.33
N SER A 27 -2.78 0.41 -9.94
CA SER A 27 -3.38 -0.92 -10.10
C SER A 27 -3.72 -1.57 -8.75
N LEU A 28 -2.85 -1.42 -7.74
CA LEU A 28 -3.11 -1.94 -6.40
C LEU A 28 -4.30 -1.24 -5.72
N ILE A 29 -4.46 0.08 -5.89
CA ILE A 29 -5.61 0.82 -5.37
C ILE A 29 -6.90 0.41 -6.08
N ASP A 30 -6.87 0.22 -7.40
CA ASP A 30 -8.05 -0.18 -8.18
C ASP A 30 -8.53 -1.57 -7.82
N HIS A 31 -7.64 -2.54 -7.82
CA HIS A 31 -7.96 -3.97 -7.67
C HIS A 31 -7.79 -4.51 -6.24
N GLU A 32 -7.21 -3.72 -5.33
CA GLU A 32 -6.86 -4.09 -3.94
C GLU A 32 -5.90 -5.29 -3.81
N ARG A 33 -5.67 -6.02 -4.89
CA ARG A 33 -4.79 -7.20 -4.98
C ARG A 33 -4.20 -7.30 -6.37
N ILE A 34 -2.87 -7.44 -6.49
CA ILE A 34 -2.18 -7.63 -7.75
C ILE A 34 -1.08 -8.68 -7.64
N THR A 35 -0.77 -9.35 -8.75
CA THR A 35 0.34 -10.30 -8.85
C THR A 35 1.53 -9.63 -9.53
N THR A 36 2.72 -9.76 -8.94
CA THR A 36 3.95 -9.19 -9.50
C THR A 36 5.17 -9.96 -8.97
N THR A 37 6.39 -9.56 -9.35
CA THR A 37 7.58 -10.19 -8.79
C THR A 37 7.84 -9.74 -7.36
N VAL A 38 8.45 -10.61 -6.54
CA VAL A 38 8.77 -10.34 -5.12
C VAL A 38 9.57 -9.04 -4.96
N ALA A 39 10.52 -8.78 -5.85
CA ALA A 39 11.33 -7.56 -5.80
C ALA A 39 10.49 -6.30 -5.99
N LYS A 40 9.57 -6.29 -6.97
CA LYS A 40 8.63 -5.16 -7.21
C LYS A 40 7.64 -5.02 -6.07
N ALA A 41 7.07 -6.12 -5.55
CA ALA A 41 6.14 -6.09 -4.42
C ALA A 41 6.77 -5.46 -3.18
N LYS A 42 8.03 -5.79 -2.86
CA LYS A 42 8.75 -5.21 -1.72
C LYS A 42 8.96 -3.70 -1.84
N GLU A 43 9.26 -3.19 -3.02
CA GLU A 43 9.38 -1.74 -3.24
C GLU A 43 8.01 -1.04 -3.26
N LEU A 44 7.01 -1.67 -3.87
CA LEU A 44 5.65 -1.16 -3.92
C LEU A 44 5.04 -1.00 -2.52
N ARG A 45 5.29 -1.94 -1.61
CA ARG A 45 4.81 -1.91 -0.23
C ARG A 45 5.09 -0.57 0.46
N ARG A 46 6.32 -0.04 0.32
CA ARG A 46 6.72 1.23 0.93
C ARG A 46 5.90 2.41 0.41
N VAL A 47 5.68 2.44 -0.90
CA VAL A 47 4.90 3.50 -1.55
C VAL A 47 3.41 3.38 -1.18
N ALA A 48 2.88 2.16 -1.11
CA ALA A 48 1.51 1.88 -0.71
C ALA A 48 1.26 2.29 0.75
N ASP A 49 2.15 1.93 1.67
CA ASP A 49 2.04 2.30 3.08
C ASP A 49 2.09 3.84 3.25
N ARG A 50 2.97 4.52 2.53
CA ARG A 50 3.05 5.99 2.51
C ARG A 50 1.76 6.63 1.99
N ALA A 51 1.17 6.07 0.93
CA ALA A 51 -0.09 6.57 0.35
C ALA A 51 -1.24 6.52 1.36
N ILE A 52 -1.40 5.40 2.09
CA ILE A 52 -2.40 5.26 3.14
C ILE A 52 -2.14 6.23 4.30
N THR A 53 -0.89 6.37 4.74
CA THR A 53 -0.53 7.29 5.82
C THR A 53 -0.84 8.75 5.46
N LEU A 54 -0.62 9.16 4.20
CA LEU A 54 -1.04 10.48 3.71
C LEU A 54 -2.57 10.60 3.69
N GLY A 55 -3.27 9.55 3.23
CA GLY A 55 -4.74 9.50 3.21
C GLY A 55 -5.37 9.72 4.59
N LYS A 56 -4.75 9.19 5.64
CA LYS A 56 -5.23 9.34 7.03
C LYS A 56 -5.13 10.77 7.58
N LYS A 57 -4.27 11.62 7.04
CA LYS A 57 -4.11 13.01 7.49
C LYS A 57 -5.25 13.93 7.06
N ASP A 58 -5.95 13.59 5.98
CA ASP A 58 -7.09 14.31 5.37
C ASP A 58 -6.95 15.85 5.30
N THR A 59 -5.74 16.34 5.02
CA THR A 59 -5.47 17.75 4.78
C THR A 59 -5.38 18.04 3.29
N THR A 60 -5.66 19.30 2.88
CA THR A 60 -5.47 19.74 1.49
C THR A 60 -4.05 19.50 0.98
N HIS A 61 -3.06 19.71 1.86
CA HIS A 61 -1.65 19.42 1.55
C HIS A 61 -1.42 17.92 1.30
N ALA A 62 -1.95 17.03 2.16
CA ALA A 62 -1.84 15.58 1.97
C ALA A 62 -2.51 15.12 0.67
N ARG A 63 -3.66 15.71 0.31
CA ARG A 63 -4.35 15.43 -0.96
C ARG A 63 -3.49 15.81 -2.16
N ARG A 64 -2.86 17.00 -2.16
CA ARG A 64 -1.94 17.43 -3.22
C ARG A 64 -0.72 16.50 -3.31
N MET A 65 -0.11 16.14 -2.19
CA MET A 65 1.02 15.20 -2.17
C MET A 65 0.66 13.83 -2.71
N LEU A 66 -0.48 13.27 -2.32
CA LEU A 66 -0.93 11.97 -2.80
C LEU A 66 -1.25 12.02 -4.30
N PHE A 67 -1.90 13.09 -4.77
CA PHE A 67 -2.15 13.30 -6.18
C PHE A 67 -0.86 13.39 -7.00
N ALA A 68 0.17 14.05 -6.49
CA ALA A 68 1.48 14.11 -7.15
C ALA A 68 2.16 12.73 -7.29
N ILE A 69 1.89 11.80 -6.36
CA ILE A 69 2.37 10.41 -6.43
C ILE A 69 1.57 9.60 -7.44
N LEU A 70 0.24 9.67 -7.41
CA LEU A 70 -0.66 8.84 -8.20
C LEU A 70 -0.92 9.40 -9.60
N VAL A 71 -1.05 10.72 -9.74
CA VAL A 71 -1.48 11.43 -10.96
C VAL A 71 -2.81 10.86 -11.49
N ASN A 72 -3.68 10.42 -10.57
CA ASN A 72 -4.99 9.86 -10.87
C ASN A 72 -5.99 10.33 -9.80
N LYS A 73 -6.97 11.15 -10.22
CA LYS A 73 -7.96 11.75 -9.32
C LYS A 73 -8.83 10.69 -8.65
N ARG A 74 -9.37 9.74 -9.42
CA ARG A 74 -10.21 8.64 -8.91
C ARG A 74 -9.52 7.83 -7.81
N ASN A 75 -8.27 7.45 -8.04
CA ASN A 75 -7.52 6.66 -7.07
C ASN A 75 -7.14 7.48 -5.83
N THR A 76 -6.86 8.77 -6.01
CA THR A 76 -6.65 9.68 -4.88
C THR A 76 -7.90 9.75 -4.01
N GLU A 77 -9.08 9.95 -4.60
CA GLU A 77 -10.36 9.96 -3.88
C GLU A 77 -10.63 8.63 -3.18
N LYS A 78 -10.39 7.49 -3.85
CA LYS A 78 -10.58 6.15 -3.26
C LYS A 78 -9.70 5.93 -2.02
N VAL A 79 -8.47 6.43 -2.02
CA VAL A 79 -7.58 6.34 -0.84
C VAL A 79 -8.19 7.09 0.34
N PHE A 80 -8.67 8.32 0.16
CA PHE A 80 -9.27 9.10 1.25
C PHE A 80 -10.65 8.58 1.69
N ALA A 81 -11.51 8.22 0.74
CA ALA A 81 -12.88 7.82 1.04
C ALA A 81 -12.99 6.42 1.64
N VAL A 82 -12.16 5.49 1.19
CA VAL A 82 -12.26 4.05 1.52
C VAL A 82 -11.07 3.57 2.34
N LEU A 83 -9.85 3.63 1.78
CA LEU A 83 -8.69 2.97 2.38
C LEU A 83 -8.25 3.65 3.68
N ALA A 84 -8.23 4.99 3.73
CA ALA A 84 -7.86 5.72 4.95
C ALA A 84 -8.79 5.42 6.12
N LYS A 85 -10.09 5.31 5.86
CA LYS A 85 -11.10 4.96 6.87
C LYS A 85 -10.93 3.51 7.33
N ARG A 86 -10.68 2.58 6.39
CA ARG A 86 -10.45 1.16 6.68
C ARG A 86 -9.29 0.97 7.67
N TYR A 87 -8.25 1.78 7.58
CA TYR A 87 -7.04 1.66 8.39
C TYR A 87 -6.87 2.74 9.46
N ALA A 88 -7.93 3.45 9.84
CA ALA A 88 -7.86 4.55 10.80
C ALA A 88 -7.15 4.15 12.12
N GLY A 89 -7.46 2.97 12.65
CA GLY A 89 -6.89 2.45 13.90
C GLY A 89 -5.53 1.74 13.77
N ARG A 90 -4.95 1.66 12.54
CA ARG A 90 -3.70 0.94 12.29
C ARG A 90 -2.56 1.91 12.01
N SER A 91 -1.42 1.76 12.69
CA SER A 91 -0.28 2.69 12.56
C SER A 91 0.60 2.44 11.31
N GLY A 92 0.52 1.25 10.68
CA GLY A 92 1.31 0.89 9.51
C GLY A 92 1.10 -0.56 9.06
N GLY A 93 1.86 -1.00 8.04
CA GLY A 93 1.77 -2.37 7.53
C GLY A 93 0.39 -2.68 6.95
N TYR A 94 -0.10 -1.86 6.05
CA TYR A 94 -1.44 -1.97 5.48
C TYR A 94 -1.55 -3.03 4.38
N THR A 95 -0.40 -3.55 3.92
CA THR A 95 -0.32 -4.52 2.84
C THR A 95 0.30 -5.83 3.29
N ARG A 96 -0.07 -6.91 2.63
CA ARG A 96 0.50 -8.24 2.79
C ARG A 96 1.11 -8.70 1.47
N ILE A 97 2.25 -9.38 1.53
CA ILE A 97 2.91 -10.00 0.38
C ILE A 97 2.93 -11.51 0.59
N ILE A 98 2.36 -12.24 -0.36
CA ILE A 98 2.28 -13.71 -0.36
C ILE A 98 3.08 -14.20 -1.56
N ARG A 99 4.10 -15.05 -1.34
CA ARG A 99 4.86 -15.67 -2.42
C ARG A 99 4.02 -16.77 -3.07
N THR A 100 4.03 -16.83 -4.41
CA THR A 100 3.20 -17.76 -5.18
C THR A 100 4.01 -18.75 -6.00
N GLY A 101 5.34 -18.73 -5.89
CA GLY A 101 6.23 -19.60 -6.65
C GLY A 101 7.01 -18.86 -7.73
N PHE A 102 7.32 -19.54 -8.83
CA PHE A 102 8.14 -19.05 -9.91
C PHE A 102 7.33 -18.90 -11.19
N ARG A 103 7.69 -17.89 -12.00
CA ARG A 103 7.07 -17.67 -13.30
C ARG A 103 7.63 -18.65 -14.32
N SER A 104 6.74 -19.30 -15.09
CA SER A 104 7.15 -20.11 -16.24
C SER A 104 7.91 -19.25 -17.25
N GLY A 105 9.00 -19.77 -17.79
CA GLY A 105 9.85 -19.14 -18.79
C GLY A 105 11.13 -18.52 -18.23
N ASP A 106 11.05 -17.60 -17.25
CA ASP A 106 12.24 -16.90 -16.72
C ASP A 106 12.56 -17.22 -15.24
N GLY A 107 11.76 -18.09 -14.60
CA GLY A 107 11.97 -18.49 -13.20
C GLY A 107 11.91 -17.35 -12.18
N ALA A 108 11.33 -16.20 -12.53
CA ALA A 108 11.23 -15.08 -11.61
C ALA A 108 10.33 -15.41 -10.42
N GLU A 109 10.78 -15.12 -9.19
CA GLU A 109 9.95 -15.27 -8.00
C GLU A 109 8.73 -14.35 -8.05
N MET A 110 7.54 -14.91 -8.00
CA MET A 110 6.27 -14.21 -8.04
C MET A 110 5.67 -14.03 -6.64
N ALA A 111 4.94 -12.96 -6.48
CA ALA A 111 4.17 -12.69 -5.27
C ALA A 111 2.87 -11.94 -5.58
N ILE A 112 1.89 -12.16 -4.73
CA ILE A 112 0.69 -11.35 -4.64
C ILE A 112 0.94 -10.30 -3.56
N ILE A 113 0.68 -9.03 -3.89
CA ILE A 113 0.57 -7.96 -2.91
C ILE A 113 -0.89 -7.55 -2.83
N GLU A 114 -1.41 -7.43 -1.61
CA GLU A 114 -2.80 -7.08 -1.37
C GLU A 114 -2.94 -6.14 -0.18
N TYR A 115 -3.98 -5.32 -0.17
CA TYR A 115 -4.40 -4.57 1.00
C TYR A 115 -5.05 -5.52 2.00
N LEU A 116 -4.73 -5.37 3.28
CA LEU A 116 -5.35 -6.16 4.34
C LEU A 116 -6.85 -5.84 4.44
N PRO A 117 -7.71 -6.83 4.77
CA PRO A 117 -9.12 -6.56 5.05
C PRO A 117 -9.27 -5.60 6.25
N ALA A 118 -10.42 -4.96 6.35
CA ALA A 118 -10.74 -4.16 7.52
C ALA A 118 -10.64 -5.04 8.78
N VAL A 119 -9.96 -4.55 9.80
CA VAL A 119 -9.99 -5.21 11.11
C VAL A 119 -11.35 -4.88 11.72
N GLU A 120 -12.23 -5.86 11.83
CA GLU A 120 -13.42 -5.73 12.68
C GLU A 120 -12.92 -5.57 14.12
N ILE A 121 -12.96 -4.33 14.62
CA ILE A 121 -12.79 -4.08 16.05
C ILE A 121 -14.06 -4.64 16.71
N LYS A 122 -14.00 -5.88 17.15
CA LYS A 122 -15.02 -6.42 18.06
C LYS A 122 -14.99 -5.51 19.29
N SER A 123 -15.97 -4.63 19.39
CA SER A 123 -16.17 -3.83 20.60
C SER A 123 -16.34 -4.80 21.77
N SER A 124 -15.36 -4.82 22.67
CA SER A 124 -15.49 -5.57 23.92
C SER A 124 -16.74 -5.08 24.63
N PRO A 125 -17.61 -5.99 25.11
CA PRO A 125 -18.84 -5.61 25.80
C PRO A 125 -18.47 -4.78 27.02
N LYS A 126 -18.98 -3.54 27.11
CA LYS A 126 -18.87 -2.69 28.30
C LYS A 126 -19.43 -3.47 29.49
N LYS A 127 -18.57 -3.86 30.43
CA LYS A 127 -19.00 -4.39 31.74
C LYS A 127 -19.90 -3.34 32.38
N GLN A 128 -21.19 -3.60 32.41
CA GLN A 128 -22.13 -2.84 33.22
C GLN A 128 -21.74 -3.02 34.69
N LYS A 129 -21.24 -1.97 35.31
CA LYS A 129 -21.09 -1.92 36.75
C LYS A 129 -22.50 -1.94 37.36
N LYS A 130 -22.93 -3.08 37.92
CA LYS A 130 -24.07 -3.16 38.81
C LYS A 130 -23.74 -2.27 40.01
N LYS A 131 -24.49 -1.17 40.16
CA LYS A 131 -24.60 -0.44 41.44
C LYS A 131 -25.40 -1.32 42.38
N LYS A 132 -24.79 -1.68 43.49
CA LYS A 132 -25.50 -2.08 44.73
C LYS A 132 -25.86 -0.86 45.52
#